data_a26ec1ca858b3167810ef0808973e366
#
_entry.id   a26ec1ca858b3167810ef0808973e366
#
_cell.length_a   1.000
_cell.length_b   1.000
_cell.length_c   1.000
_cell.angle_alpha   90.00
_cell.angle_beta   90.00
_cell.angle_gamma   90.00
#
_symmetry.space_group_name_H-M   'P 1'
#
loop_
_entity.id
_entity.type
_entity.pdbx_description
1 polymer ?
#
loop_
_entity_poly.entity_id
_entity_poly.type
_entity_poly.pdbx_seq_one_letter_code
_entity_poly.pdbx_strand_id
1 'polypeptide(L)'
;LKISLAQFRITKFQKKRLYPNAPQNATGILKGDGSISVSWDAVVGARSYVTHYAEANQSDPHQAVFMGYSEQNSWTLSADDVPALVEGYKIYIYIQTFTEKGVGADDIAKAAYLNENKLGSAWSKAVILTK
;
A
#
# COMPACT_ATOMS: atom_id res chain seq x y z
N LEU A 1 36.42 -16.26 12.11
CA LEU A 1 35.08 -16.72 12.52
C LEU A 1 34.28 -15.61 13.17
N LYS A 2 34.85 -14.91 14.13
CA LYS A 2 34.15 -13.80 14.78
C LYS A 2 33.87 -12.66 13.82
N ILE A 3 34.80 -12.37 12.93
CA ILE A 3 34.65 -11.33 11.92
C ILE A 3 33.50 -11.71 10.96
N SER A 4 33.46 -12.97 10.53
CA SER A 4 32.40 -13.46 9.64
C SER A 4 31.02 -13.34 10.27
N LEU A 5 30.91 -13.68 11.55
CA LEU A 5 29.63 -13.57 12.28
C LEU A 5 29.19 -12.12 12.42
N ALA A 6 30.14 -11.21 12.71
CA ALA A 6 29.84 -9.80 12.81
C ALA A 6 29.37 -9.24 11.47
N GLN A 7 30.04 -9.59 10.38
CA GLN A 7 29.63 -9.19 9.04
C GLN A 7 28.26 -9.72 8.67
N PHE A 8 27.98 -10.97 9.03
CA PHE A 8 26.69 -11.57 8.77
C PHE A 8 25.56 -10.82 9.51
N ARG A 9 25.77 -10.46 10.76
CA ARG A 9 24.82 -9.69 11.55
C ARG A 9 24.59 -8.30 10.97
N ILE A 10 25.64 -7.62 10.56
CA ILE A 10 25.57 -6.31 9.92
C ILE A 10 24.74 -6.42 8.64
N THR A 11 25.00 -7.44 7.83
CA THR A 11 24.25 -7.66 6.59
C THR A 11 22.76 -7.88 6.85
N LYS A 12 22.42 -8.68 7.85
CA LYS A 12 21.02 -8.87 8.25
C LYS A 12 20.37 -7.57 8.69
N PHE A 13 21.07 -6.78 9.46
CA PHE A 13 20.57 -5.49 9.93
C PHE A 13 20.33 -4.54 8.78
N GLN A 14 21.28 -4.43 7.85
CA GLN A 14 21.14 -3.61 6.66
C GLN A 14 19.98 -4.06 5.80
N LYS A 15 19.78 -5.37 5.66
CA LYS A 15 18.67 -5.92 4.91
C LYS A 15 17.33 -5.48 5.47
N LYS A 16 17.19 -5.41 6.78
CA LYS A 16 15.99 -4.89 7.43
C LYS A 16 15.77 -3.41 7.14
N ARG A 17 16.85 -2.64 6.95
CA ARG A 17 16.77 -1.21 6.64
C ARG A 17 16.40 -0.92 5.19
N LEU A 18 16.63 -1.87 4.28
CA LEU A 18 16.26 -1.72 2.87
C LEU A 18 14.74 -1.76 2.66
N TYR A 19 14.03 -2.36 3.60
CA TYR A 19 12.59 -2.52 3.51
C TYR A 19 11.93 -1.81 4.68
N PRO A 20 11.07 -0.84 4.43
CA PRO A 20 10.26 -0.26 5.51
C PRO A 20 9.28 -1.29 6.04
N ASN A 21 8.70 -1.02 7.19
CA ASN A 21 7.67 -1.87 7.75
C ASN A 21 6.37 -1.73 6.95
N ALA A 22 5.63 -2.82 6.86
CA ALA A 22 4.29 -2.81 6.28
C ALA A 22 3.36 -1.98 7.17
N PRO A 23 2.39 -1.25 6.59
CA PRO A 23 1.41 -0.52 7.36
C PRO A 23 0.62 -1.43 8.30
N GLN A 24 0.36 -0.95 9.51
CA GLN A 24 -0.39 -1.67 10.54
C GLN A 24 -1.73 -0.97 10.80
N ASN A 25 -2.69 -1.75 11.28
CA ASN A 25 -4.00 -1.24 11.69
C ASN A 25 -4.71 -0.45 10.58
N ALA A 26 -4.61 -0.93 9.36
CA ALA A 26 -5.30 -0.32 8.24
C ALA A 26 -6.80 -0.59 8.35
N THR A 27 -7.58 0.47 8.25
CA THR A 27 -9.04 0.42 8.27
C THR A 27 -9.60 1.30 7.17
N GLY A 28 -10.82 1.03 6.74
CA GLY A 28 -11.45 1.79 5.69
C GLY A 28 -12.95 1.89 5.83
N ILE A 29 -13.52 2.82 5.09
CA ILE A 29 -14.96 3.07 5.05
C ILE A 29 -15.37 3.27 3.60
N LEU A 30 -16.44 2.59 3.20
CA LEU A 30 -17.19 2.90 1.99
C LEU A 30 -18.25 3.93 2.38
N LYS A 31 -18.09 5.15 1.91
CA LYS A 31 -18.96 6.25 2.30
C LYS A 31 -20.27 6.22 1.53
N GLY A 32 -21.28 6.94 2.06
CA GLY A 32 -22.58 7.00 1.43
C GLY A 32 -22.61 7.62 0.03
N ASP A 33 -21.60 8.45 -0.31
CA ASP A 33 -21.45 9.01 -1.65
C ASP A 33 -20.76 8.06 -2.64
N GLY A 34 -20.37 6.87 -2.19
CA GLY A 34 -19.68 5.88 -3.00
C GLY A 34 -18.17 5.97 -2.98
N SER A 35 -17.59 6.97 -2.35
CA SER A 35 -16.13 7.09 -2.20
C SER A 35 -15.61 6.15 -1.11
N ILE A 36 -14.29 5.89 -1.15
CA ILE A 36 -13.62 5.05 -0.16
C ILE A 36 -12.57 5.88 0.56
N SER A 37 -12.53 5.79 1.88
CA SER A 37 -11.44 6.34 2.69
C SER A 37 -10.76 5.23 3.47
N VAL A 38 -9.42 5.22 3.44
CA VAL A 38 -8.59 4.24 4.14
C VAL A 38 -7.56 5.00 4.96
N SER A 39 -7.28 4.51 6.16
CA SER A 39 -6.22 5.06 7.00
C SER A 39 -5.48 3.92 7.71
N TRP A 40 -4.27 4.20 8.13
CA TRP A 40 -3.39 3.23 8.79
C TRP A 40 -2.45 3.96 9.73
N ASP A 41 -1.73 3.21 10.56
CA ASP A 41 -0.73 3.80 11.43
C ASP A 41 0.45 4.32 10.60
N ALA A 42 0.93 5.50 10.92
CA ALA A 42 2.12 6.06 10.26
C ALA A 42 3.32 5.14 10.50
N VAL A 43 4.09 4.89 9.44
CA VAL A 43 5.26 4.03 9.49
C VAL A 43 6.51 4.90 9.63
N VAL A 44 7.37 4.55 10.59
CA VAL A 44 8.65 5.26 10.79
C VAL A 44 9.49 5.18 9.52
N GLY A 45 9.96 6.33 9.05
CA GLY A 45 10.77 6.42 7.83
C GLY A 45 9.97 6.43 6.53
N ALA A 46 8.67 6.28 6.59
CA ALA A 46 7.84 6.34 5.40
C ALA A 46 7.81 7.76 4.82
N ARG A 47 7.92 7.84 3.50
CA ARG A 47 7.73 9.10 2.76
C ARG A 47 6.52 9.05 1.86
N SER A 48 6.09 7.85 1.50
CA SER A 48 4.90 7.66 0.68
C SER A 48 4.35 6.26 0.85
N TYR A 49 3.15 6.07 0.34
CA TYR A 49 2.45 4.80 0.36
C TYR A 49 1.78 4.58 -0.99
N VAL A 50 1.75 3.33 -1.41
CA VAL A 50 1.02 2.91 -2.60
C VAL A 50 -0.11 1.99 -2.15
N THR A 51 -1.31 2.26 -2.64
CA THR A 51 -2.45 1.37 -2.42
C THR A 51 -2.62 0.47 -3.63
N HIS A 52 -3.05 -0.75 -3.39
CA HIS A 52 -3.26 -1.77 -4.43
C HIS A 52 -4.66 -2.34 -4.27
N TYR A 53 -5.41 -2.41 -5.35
CA TYR A 53 -6.76 -2.96 -5.32
C TYR A 53 -7.14 -3.51 -6.70
N ALA A 54 -8.25 -4.23 -6.75
CA ALA A 54 -8.73 -4.90 -7.95
C ALA A 54 -10.22 -4.63 -8.14
N GLU A 55 -10.79 -5.25 -9.15
CA GLU A 55 -12.24 -5.27 -9.35
C GLU A 55 -12.96 -5.84 -8.13
N ALA A 56 -14.25 -5.53 -8.01
CA ALA A 56 -15.07 -6.04 -6.92
C ALA A 56 -15.07 -7.57 -6.86
N ASN A 57 -15.05 -8.10 -5.64
CA ASN A 57 -14.99 -9.52 -5.32
C ASN A 57 -13.71 -10.25 -5.73
N GLN A 58 -12.70 -9.53 -6.19
CA GLN A 58 -11.39 -10.13 -6.46
C GLN A 58 -10.56 -10.13 -5.19
N SER A 59 -10.46 -11.27 -4.53
CA SER A 59 -9.73 -11.45 -3.28
C SER A 59 -8.28 -11.88 -3.45
N ASP A 60 -7.84 -12.16 -4.68
CA ASP A 60 -6.47 -12.57 -4.94
C ASP A 60 -5.56 -11.34 -5.01
N PRO A 61 -4.59 -11.19 -4.07
CA PRO A 61 -3.68 -10.05 -4.10
C PRO A 61 -2.89 -9.90 -5.40
N HIS A 62 -2.62 -11.02 -6.10
CA HIS A 62 -1.92 -10.99 -7.36
C HIS A 62 -2.71 -10.32 -8.49
N GLN A 63 -4.03 -10.19 -8.29
CA GLN A 63 -4.91 -9.52 -9.24
C GLN A 63 -5.21 -8.07 -8.86
N ALA A 64 -4.57 -7.55 -7.82
CA ALA A 64 -4.72 -6.17 -7.39
C ALA A 64 -3.84 -5.26 -8.27
N VAL A 65 -4.32 -4.99 -9.46
CA VAL A 65 -3.57 -4.30 -10.51
C VAL A 65 -3.78 -2.78 -10.54
N PHE A 66 -4.81 -2.28 -9.85
CA PHE A 66 -5.03 -0.85 -9.72
C PHE A 66 -4.18 -0.30 -8.58
N MET A 67 -3.68 0.91 -8.73
CA MET A 67 -2.83 1.56 -7.73
C MET A 67 -3.32 2.96 -7.41
N GLY A 68 -3.12 3.35 -6.15
CA GLY A 68 -3.26 4.72 -5.69
C GLY A 68 -1.99 5.16 -4.95
N TYR A 69 -1.90 6.43 -4.61
CA TYR A 69 -0.71 7.02 -4.02
C TYR A 69 -1.09 8.02 -2.92
N SER A 70 -0.32 8.03 -1.85
CA SER A 70 -0.46 9.04 -0.80
C SER A 70 0.88 9.33 -0.15
N GLU A 71 1.08 10.58 0.26
CA GLU A 71 2.24 10.97 1.08
C GLU A 71 1.87 11.12 2.55
N GLN A 72 0.68 10.68 2.92
CA GLN A 72 0.17 10.67 4.28
C GLN A 72 -0.33 9.26 4.61
N ASN A 73 -0.62 9.02 5.89
CA ASN A 73 -1.13 7.72 6.35
C ASN A 73 -2.64 7.56 6.15
N SER A 74 -3.14 8.13 5.07
CA SER A 74 -4.53 8.01 4.65
C SER A 74 -4.63 8.15 3.14
N TRP A 75 -5.70 7.61 2.58
CA TRP A 75 -5.95 7.67 1.14
C TRP A 75 -7.45 7.65 0.88
N THR A 76 -7.87 8.41 -0.12
CA THR A 76 -9.27 8.47 -0.54
C THR A 76 -9.36 8.14 -2.02
N LEU A 77 -10.29 7.26 -2.37
CA LEU A 77 -10.64 6.95 -3.75
C LEU A 77 -11.98 7.59 -4.06
N SER A 78 -11.98 8.45 -5.09
CA SER A 78 -13.20 9.09 -5.55
C SER A 78 -14.25 8.06 -5.97
N ALA A 79 -15.52 8.37 -5.74
CA ALA A 79 -16.62 7.49 -6.14
C ALA A 79 -16.56 7.11 -7.63
N ASP A 80 -16.11 8.05 -8.48
CA ASP A 80 -15.99 7.81 -9.93
C ASP A 80 -14.93 6.77 -10.28
N ASP A 81 -13.94 6.58 -9.40
CA ASP A 81 -12.82 5.67 -9.62
C ASP A 81 -12.98 4.32 -8.89
N VAL A 82 -13.99 4.20 -8.06
CA VAL A 82 -14.26 2.94 -7.37
C VAL A 82 -14.80 1.92 -8.39
N PRO A 83 -14.21 0.71 -8.46
CA PRO A 83 -14.75 -0.34 -9.32
C PRO A 83 -16.21 -0.61 -9.03
N ALA A 84 -16.96 -0.97 -10.05
CA ALA A 84 -18.40 -1.18 -9.95
C ALA A 84 -18.75 -2.14 -8.80
N LEU A 85 -19.51 -1.65 -7.85
CA LEU A 85 -19.95 -2.40 -6.68
C LEU A 85 -21.47 -2.55 -6.68
N VAL A 86 -21.93 -3.78 -6.52
CA VAL A 86 -23.33 -4.07 -6.25
C VAL A 86 -23.47 -4.55 -4.81
N GLU A 87 -24.68 -4.61 -4.33
CA GLU A 87 -24.99 -5.06 -2.97
C GLU A 87 -24.33 -6.40 -2.67
N GLY A 88 -23.62 -6.48 -1.55
CA GLY A 88 -22.92 -7.68 -1.11
C GLY A 88 -21.52 -7.87 -1.69
N TYR A 89 -21.10 -7.07 -2.67
CA TYR A 89 -19.76 -7.17 -3.24
C TYR A 89 -18.74 -6.51 -2.33
N LYS A 90 -17.48 -7.00 -2.40
CA LYS A 90 -16.38 -6.54 -1.57
C LYS A 90 -15.27 -5.98 -2.42
N ILE A 91 -14.60 -4.96 -1.86
CA ILE A 91 -13.32 -4.45 -2.38
C ILE A 91 -12.23 -4.79 -1.36
N TYR A 92 -11.11 -5.29 -1.84
CA TYR A 92 -9.93 -5.61 -1.04
C TYR A 92 -8.84 -4.63 -1.38
N ILE A 93 -8.34 -3.92 -0.37
CA ILE A 93 -7.32 -2.87 -0.53
C ILE A 93 -6.13 -3.21 0.33
N TYR A 94 -4.94 -3.08 -0.26
CA TYR A 94 -3.66 -3.34 0.40
C TYR A 94 -2.83 -2.07 0.35
N ILE A 95 -2.05 -1.80 1.39
CA ILE A 95 -1.20 -0.62 1.47
C ILE A 95 0.25 -1.06 1.59
N GLN A 96 1.13 -0.38 0.87
CA GLN A 96 2.56 -0.64 0.85
C GLN A 96 3.31 0.64 1.19
N THR A 97 4.33 0.54 2.06
CA THR A 97 5.15 1.68 2.49
C THR A 97 6.37 1.82 1.60
N PHE A 98 6.72 3.05 1.26
CA PHE A 98 7.97 3.39 0.57
C PHE A 98 8.73 4.45 1.36
N THR A 99 10.06 4.39 1.30
CA THR A 99 10.95 5.38 1.96
C THR A 99 11.27 6.57 1.08
N GLU A 100 10.73 6.61 -0.12
CA GLU A 100 10.90 7.70 -1.07
C GLU A 100 9.55 8.15 -1.59
N LYS A 101 9.51 9.39 -2.07
CA LYS A 101 8.31 9.90 -2.73
C LYS A 101 8.25 9.43 -4.17
N GLY A 102 7.06 9.27 -4.69
CA GLY A 102 6.85 8.97 -6.10
C GLY A 102 7.19 10.15 -6.99
N VAL A 103 7.48 9.84 -8.24
CA VAL A 103 7.78 10.84 -9.27
C VAL A 103 6.83 10.65 -10.44
N GLY A 104 6.18 11.71 -10.86
CA GLY A 104 5.24 11.66 -11.96
C GLY A 104 4.28 12.86 -11.98
N ALA A 105 3.50 12.95 -13.03
CA ALA A 105 2.58 14.07 -13.25
C ALA A 105 1.31 13.96 -12.37
N ASP A 106 0.94 12.75 -11.98
CA ASP A 106 -0.23 12.48 -11.15
C ASP A 106 0.05 11.34 -10.17
N ASP A 107 -0.93 11.02 -9.33
CA ASP A 107 -0.77 10.01 -8.30
C ASP A 107 -0.55 8.61 -8.87
N ILE A 108 -1.22 8.27 -9.96
CA ILE A 108 -1.05 6.95 -10.60
C ILE A 108 0.37 6.82 -11.16
N ALA A 109 0.88 7.86 -11.79
CA ALA A 109 2.25 7.87 -12.31
C ALA A 109 3.28 7.75 -11.17
N LYS A 110 3.04 8.43 -10.05
CA LYS A 110 3.91 8.34 -8.87
C LYS A 110 3.90 6.93 -8.27
N ALA A 111 2.75 6.31 -8.17
CA ALA A 111 2.62 4.93 -7.70
C ALA A 111 3.35 3.96 -8.63
N ALA A 112 3.17 4.09 -9.93
CA ALA A 112 3.83 3.25 -10.93
C ALA A 112 5.35 3.40 -10.87
N TYR A 113 5.84 4.63 -10.72
CA TYR A 113 7.27 4.89 -10.57
C TYR A 113 7.88 4.12 -9.39
N LEU A 114 7.22 4.20 -8.23
CA LEU A 114 7.69 3.50 -7.03
C LEU A 114 7.65 1.99 -7.21
N ASN A 115 6.55 1.49 -7.75
CA ASN A 115 6.37 0.05 -7.96
C ASN A 115 7.42 -0.54 -8.92
N GLU A 116 7.83 0.21 -9.92
CA GLU A 116 8.81 -0.25 -10.93
C GLU A 116 10.24 -0.05 -10.50
N ASN A 117 10.55 0.97 -9.68
CA ASN A 117 11.92 1.41 -9.46
C ASN A 117 12.40 1.29 -8.02
N LYS A 118 11.53 1.08 -7.06
CA LYS A 118 11.89 1.10 -5.63
C LYS A 118 11.42 -0.15 -4.93
N LEU A 119 12.10 -0.46 -3.82
CA LEU A 119 11.70 -1.56 -2.95
C LEU A 119 10.79 -1.01 -1.86
N GLY A 120 9.56 -1.50 -1.84
CA GLY A 120 8.60 -1.17 -0.80
C GLY A 120 8.52 -2.25 0.27
N SER A 121 7.74 -1.96 1.29
CA SER A 121 7.41 -2.95 2.33
C SER A 121 6.61 -4.12 1.75
N ALA A 122 6.44 -5.17 2.54
CA ALA A 122 5.34 -6.11 2.30
C ALA A 122 4.02 -5.34 2.34
N TRP A 123 3.01 -5.85 1.66
CA TRP A 123 1.68 -5.24 1.68
C TRP A 123 1.05 -5.44 3.06
N SER A 124 0.21 -4.50 3.47
CA SER A 124 -0.61 -4.64 4.66
C SER A 124 -1.57 -5.81 4.53
N LYS A 125 -2.21 -6.18 5.64
CA LYS A 125 -3.39 -7.02 5.58
C LYS A 125 -4.46 -6.32 4.75
N ALA A 126 -5.34 -7.12 4.13
CA ALA A 126 -6.42 -6.57 3.33
C ALA A 126 -7.35 -5.71 4.18
N VAL A 127 -7.65 -4.52 3.67
CA VAL A 127 -8.81 -3.74 4.12
C VAL A 127 -9.97 -4.20 3.26
N ILE A 128 -11.01 -4.75 3.88
CA ILE A 128 -12.13 -5.35 3.18
C ILE A 128 -13.35 -4.47 3.39
N LEU A 129 -13.89 -3.94 2.30
CA LEU A 129 -15.07 -3.07 2.33
C LEU A 129 -16.21 -3.76 1.59
N THR A 130 -17.38 -3.82 2.20
CA THR A 130 -18.56 -4.46 1.64
C THR A 130 -19.64 -3.41 1.38
N LYS A 131 -20.27 -3.49 0.21
CA LYS A 131 -21.43 -2.65 -0.10
C LYS A 131 -22.72 -3.18 0.49
#